data_3b6607c73479cfcce4d4dbe939d3a52d
#
_entry.id   3b6607c73479cfcce4d4dbe939d3a52d
#
_cell.length_a   1.000
_cell.length_b   1.000
_cell.length_c   1.000
_cell.angle_alpha   90.00
_cell.angle_beta   90.00
_cell.angle_gamma   90.00
#
_symmetry.space_group_name_H-M   'P 1'
#
loop_
_entity.id
_entity.type
_entity.pdbx_description
1 polymer ?
#
loop_
_entity_poly.entity_id
_entity_poly.type
_entity_poly.pdbx_seq_one_letter_code
_entity_poly.pdbx_strand_id
1 'polypeptide(L)'
;YSSMGKDRALPDFDSDQMDQLSWMFWTAAWLQDARRIAKPGAPVCLFIDWRQLPAMTLALQWAGWTWRGVAVWDKVASRPQKGRFRQQSEYIVWGSNGKMPLERNVGCLPGVFRYPNPQNRIHVTEKPLQLMRDVVQICEPGGRILDPFAGAGTTVLAAVQEGYEAVGIEMSDAYFQRSAERLKTALESEVNQN
;
A
#
# COMPACT_ATOMS: atom_id res chain seq x y z
N TYR A 1 11.69 19.91 16.12
CA TYR A 1 11.55 20.98 15.13
C TYR A 1 10.07 21.33 15.03
N SER A 2 9.67 22.43 15.68
CA SER A 2 8.32 22.95 15.65
C SER A 2 8.00 23.46 14.25
N SER A 3 7.00 22.93 13.59
CA SER A 3 6.33 23.56 12.47
C SER A 3 4.93 23.96 12.94
N MET A 4 4.74 25.25 13.13
CA MET A 4 3.41 25.83 13.26
C MET A 4 2.64 25.62 11.95
N GLY A 5 1.64 24.76 11.99
CA GLY A 5 0.55 24.62 11.05
C GLY A 5 -0.58 24.00 11.84
N LYS A 6 -1.79 24.57 11.76
CA LYS A 6 -2.98 24.04 12.42
C LYS A 6 -3.29 22.66 11.85
N ASP A 7 -2.61 21.66 12.35
CA ASP A 7 -2.87 20.27 12.03
C ASP A 7 -4.12 19.84 12.80
N ARG A 8 -5.12 19.35 12.05
CA ARG A 8 -6.08 18.43 12.62
C ARG A 8 -5.25 17.27 13.15
N ALA A 9 -5.15 17.15 14.47
CA ALA A 9 -4.40 16.09 15.11
C ALA A 9 -4.95 14.73 14.63
N LEU A 10 -4.19 14.08 13.78
CA LEU A 10 -4.46 12.69 13.42
C LEU A 10 -3.93 11.84 14.58
N PRO A 11 -4.62 10.76 14.97
CA PRO A 11 -4.17 9.89 16.05
C PRO A 11 -2.76 9.36 15.78
N ASP A 12 -1.89 9.38 16.80
CA ASP A 12 -0.59 8.73 16.74
C ASP A 12 -0.74 7.21 16.72
N PHE A 13 0.21 6.53 16.08
CA PHE A 13 0.27 5.07 16.09
C PHE A 13 1.03 4.59 17.32
N ASP A 14 0.40 3.80 18.16
CA ASP A 14 1.03 3.21 19.37
C ASP A 14 2.19 2.25 19.04
N SER A 15 2.39 1.84 17.81
CA SER A 15 3.38 0.84 17.37
C SER A 15 4.60 1.37 16.63
N ASP A 16 4.76 2.69 16.49
CA ASP A 16 5.85 3.30 15.69
C ASP A 16 7.21 3.32 16.43
N GLN A 17 7.33 2.66 17.59
CA GLN A 17 8.52 2.66 18.44
C GLN A 17 9.36 1.38 18.34
N MET A 18 9.08 0.51 17.36
CA MET A 18 9.90 -0.69 17.18
C MET A 18 11.28 -0.33 16.62
N ASP A 19 12.34 -0.95 17.19
CA ASP A 19 13.65 -0.96 16.54
C ASP A 19 13.58 -1.73 15.21
N GLN A 20 14.57 -1.51 14.34
CA GLN A 20 14.56 -2.03 12.97
C GLN A 20 14.50 -3.56 12.92
N LEU A 21 15.15 -4.27 13.84
CA LEU A 21 15.14 -5.73 13.87
C LEU A 21 13.79 -6.27 14.33
N SER A 22 13.24 -5.72 15.41
CA SER A 22 11.92 -6.09 15.91
C SER A 22 10.85 -5.83 14.85
N TRP A 23 10.91 -4.70 14.15
CA TRP A 23 10.03 -4.40 13.04
C TRP A 23 10.16 -5.41 11.89
N MET A 24 11.38 -5.81 11.55
CA MET A 24 11.63 -6.79 10.49
C MET A 24 11.05 -8.17 10.85
N PHE A 25 11.24 -8.63 12.09
CA PHE A 25 10.68 -9.91 12.55
C PHE A 25 9.15 -9.88 12.60
N TRP A 26 8.58 -8.79 13.14
CA TRP A 26 7.13 -8.60 13.13
C TRP A 26 6.57 -8.58 11.70
N THR A 27 7.24 -7.88 10.80
CA THR A 27 6.86 -7.84 9.38
C THR A 27 6.92 -9.23 8.74
N ALA A 28 7.97 -9.99 9.00
CA ALA A 28 8.10 -11.36 8.48
C ALA A 28 6.99 -12.28 9.02
N ALA A 29 6.59 -12.13 10.27
CA ALA A 29 5.54 -12.95 10.88
C ALA A 29 4.19 -12.78 10.20
N TRP A 30 3.68 -11.55 10.07
CA TRP A 30 2.41 -11.33 9.40
C TRP A 30 2.48 -11.61 7.87
N LEU A 31 3.65 -11.44 7.24
CA LEU A 31 3.85 -11.84 5.84
C LEU A 31 3.78 -13.36 5.65
N GLN A 32 4.21 -14.17 6.63
CA GLN A 32 4.01 -15.62 6.62
C GLN A 32 2.52 -15.99 6.66
N ASP A 33 1.75 -15.32 7.52
CA ASP A 33 0.30 -15.55 7.59
C ASP A 33 -0.40 -15.12 6.29
N ALA A 34 -0.03 -13.95 5.74
CA ALA A 34 -0.54 -13.51 4.45
C ALA A 34 -0.21 -14.50 3.33
N ARG A 35 1.01 -15.07 3.32
CA ARG A 35 1.41 -16.09 2.36
C ARG A 35 0.60 -17.38 2.49
N ARG A 36 0.30 -17.80 3.72
CA ARG A 36 -0.49 -19.02 3.99
C ARG A 36 -1.89 -18.98 3.38
N ILE A 37 -2.51 -17.80 3.33
CA ILE A 37 -3.86 -17.62 2.75
C ILE A 37 -3.83 -17.17 1.29
N ALA A 38 -2.68 -16.75 0.78
CA ALA A 38 -2.53 -16.33 -0.62
C ALA A 38 -2.50 -17.54 -1.56
N LYS A 39 -3.19 -17.43 -2.69
CA LYS A 39 -3.14 -18.46 -3.75
C LYS A 39 -1.70 -18.64 -4.25
N PRO A 40 -1.32 -19.85 -4.75
CA PRO A 40 -0.07 -20.02 -5.46
C PRO A 40 0.06 -19.04 -6.63
N GLY A 41 1.20 -18.38 -6.74
CA GLY A 41 1.45 -17.33 -7.74
C GLY A 41 0.86 -15.96 -7.42
N ALA A 42 0.08 -15.81 -6.34
CA ALA A 42 -0.49 -14.52 -5.96
C ALA A 42 0.59 -13.46 -5.71
N PRO A 43 0.42 -12.23 -6.20
CA PRO A 43 1.36 -11.14 -5.94
C PRO A 43 1.19 -10.57 -4.53
N VAL A 44 2.25 -9.96 -4.03
CA VAL A 44 2.27 -9.08 -2.85
C VAL A 44 2.99 -7.80 -3.20
N CYS A 45 2.44 -6.67 -2.76
CA CYS A 45 3.01 -5.33 -2.96
C CYS A 45 3.08 -4.60 -1.61
N LEU A 46 4.24 -4.07 -1.25
CA LEU A 46 4.53 -3.49 0.06
C LEU A 46 5.14 -2.10 -0.13
N PHE A 47 4.43 -1.06 0.32
CA PHE A 47 4.94 0.30 0.27
C PHE A 47 5.92 0.54 1.42
N ILE A 48 7.07 1.13 1.08
CA ILE A 48 8.13 1.38 2.06
C ILE A 48 8.99 2.59 1.66
N ASP A 49 9.54 3.29 2.64
CA ASP A 49 10.54 4.32 2.39
C ASP A 49 11.95 3.71 2.22
N TRP A 50 12.90 4.51 1.76
CA TRP A 50 14.25 4.06 1.46
C TRP A 50 15.00 3.52 2.69
N ARG A 51 14.70 3.99 3.91
CA ARG A 51 15.38 3.59 5.15
C ARG A 51 15.09 2.15 5.51
N GLN A 52 13.85 1.74 5.30
CA GLN A 52 13.38 0.39 5.62
C GLN A 52 13.40 -0.56 4.42
N LEU A 53 13.80 -0.07 3.23
CA LEU A 53 13.83 -0.89 2.02
C LEU A 53 14.66 -2.19 2.18
N PRO A 54 15.90 -2.15 2.78
CA PRO A 54 16.65 -3.38 3.01
C PRO A 54 15.96 -4.36 3.95
N ALA A 55 15.38 -3.86 5.06
CA ALA A 55 14.69 -4.70 6.04
C ALA A 55 13.41 -5.32 5.45
N MET A 56 12.65 -4.55 4.64
CA MET A 56 11.46 -5.05 3.98
C MET A 56 11.78 -6.19 2.98
N THR A 57 12.83 -6.04 2.18
CA THR A 57 13.24 -7.08 1.22
C THR A 57 13.69 -8.37 1.93
N LEU A 58 14.35 -8.25 3.08
CA LEU A 58 14.72 -9.39 3.90
C LEU A 58 13.51 -10.04 4.55
N ALA A 59 12.60 -9.26 5.15
CA ALA A 59 11.38 -9.76 5.77
C ALA A 59 10.50 -10.53 4.77
N LEU A 60 10.35 -10.01 3.54
CA LEU A 60 9.61 -10.66 2.47
C LEU A 60 10.16 -12.04 2.15
N GLN A 61 11.49 -12.14 1.96
CA GLN A 61 12.17 -13.39 1.65
C GLN A 61 12.14 -14.37 2.83
N TRP A 62 12.34 -13.88 4.06
CA TRP A 62 12.24 -14.68 5.27
C TRP A 62 10.86 -15.29 5.45
N ALA A 63 9.80 -14.55 5.09
CA ALA A 63 8.44 -15.04 5.08
C ALA A 63 8.14 -16.07 3.98
N GLY A 64 9.13 -16.38 3.12
CA GLY A 64 9.03 -17.39 2.07
C GLY A 64 8.41 -16.91 0.76
N TRP A 65 8.16 -15.59 0.62
CA TRP A 65 7.75 -15.03 -0.66
C TRP A 65 8.92 -15.01 -1.65
N THR A 66 8.64 -15.20 -2.92
CA THR A 66 9.62 -14.99 -3.98
C THR A 66 9.71 -13.50 -4.28
N TRP A 67 10.81 -12.85 -3.88
CA TRP A 67 11.04 -11.45 -4.23
C TRP A 67 11.22 -11.29 -5.74
N ARG A 68 10.48 -10.37 -6.36
CA ARG A 68 10.44 -10.15 -7.81
C ARG A 68 11.08 -8.84 -8.23
N GLY A 69 11.06 -7.83 -7.37
CA GLY A 69 11.63 -6.54 -7.68
C GLY A 69 11.14 -5.42 -6.80
N VAL A 70 11.45 -4.21 -7.25
CA VAL A 70 11.02 -2.96 -6.61
C VAL A 70 10.50 -2.04 -7.70
N ALA A 71 9.25 -1.59 -7.55
CA ALA A 71 8.73 -0.47 -8.33
C ALA A 71 8.86 0.83 -7.53
N VAL A 72 8.79 1.96 -8.20
CA VAL A 72 9.03 3.29 -7.61
C VAL A 72 7.78 4.14 -7.75
N TRP A 73 7.34 4.73 -6.65
CA TRP A 73 6.40 5.84 -6.69
C TRP A 73 7.15 7.16 -6.58
N ASP A 74 7.19 7.94 -7.67
CA ASP A 74 7.64 9.32 -7.72
C ASP A 74 6.49 10.23 -7.29
N LYS A 75 6.64 10.89 -6.14
CA LYS A 75 5.66 11.82 -5.56
C LYS A 75 5.60 13.16 -6.30
N VAL A 76 6.38 13.31 -7.39
CA VAL A 76 6.48 14.51 -8.25
C VAL A 76 7.06 15.71 -7.52
N ALA A 77 6.57 16.00 -6.32
CA ALA A 77 7.02 17.11 -5.49
C ALA A 77 7.40 16.61 -4.09
N SER A 78 8.51 17.09 -3.59
CA SER A 78 8.92 16.94 -2.20
C SER A 78 9.55 18.24 -1.72
N ARG A 79 9.54 18.46 -0.40
CA ARG A 79 10.16 19.65 0.18
C ARG A 79 11.65 19.71 -0.21
N PRO A 80 12.11 20.77 -0.90
CA PRO A 80 13.51 20.87 -1.30
C PRO A 80 14.40 21.05 -0.06
N GLN A 81 15.58 20.40 -0.09
CA GLN A 81 16.61 20.56 0.91
C GLN A 81 17.91 20.98 0.22
N LYS A 82 18.50 22.09 0.63
CA LYS A 82 19.73 22.59 0.04
C LYS A 82 20.88 21.59 0.21
N GLY A 83 21.62 21.32 -0.86
CA GLY A 83 22.79 20.42 -0.85
C GLY A 83 22.46 18.93 -0.73
N ARG A 84 21.19 18.51 -0.97
CA ARG A 84 20.75 17.11 -0.88
C ARG A 84 19.87 16.75 -2.07
N PHE A 85 19.82 15.45 -2.38
CA PHE A 85 18.82 14.94 -3.30
C PHE A 85 17.43 15.03 -2.67
N ARG A 86 16.42 15.31 -3.48
CA ARG A 86 15.01 15.28 -3.04
C ARG A 86 14.60 13.87 -2.69
N GLN A 87 13.99 13.71 -1.52
CA GLN A 87 13.38 12.44 -1.10
C GLN A 87 11.94 12.37 -1.62
N GLN A 88 11.81 12.29 -2.94
CA GLN A 88 10.50 12.29 -3.61
C GLN A 88 10.01 10.90 -3.98
N SER A 89 10.80 9.87 -3.70
CA SER A 89 10.46 8.50 -4.03
C SER A 89 10.00 7.72 -2.80
N GLU A 90 9.01 6.87 -3.00
CA GLU A 90 8.64 5.76 -2.13
C GLU A 90 8.72 4.48 -2.95
N TYR A 91 8.98 3.37 -2.32
CA TYR A 91 9.23 2.11 -3.02
C TYR A 91 8.09 1.13 -2.80
N ILE A 92 7.84 0.30 -3.82
CA ILE A 92 6.91 -0.81 -3.76
C ILE A 92 7.74 -2.07 -3.93
N VAL A 93 8.09 -2.69 -2.79
CA VAL A 93 8.71 -4.03 -2.81
C VAL A 93 7.62 -5.02 -3.21
N TRP A 94 7.87 -5.81 -4.25
CA TRP A 94 6.88 -6.77 -4.70
C TRP A 94 7.43 -8.17 -4.88
N GLY A 95 6.57 -9.13 -4.67
CA GLY A 95 6.90 -10.55 -4.75
C GLY A 95 5.69 -11.39 -5.12
N SER A 96 5.88 -12.71 -5.08
CA SER A 96 4.80 -13.65 -5.33
C SER A 96 4.87 -14.88 -4.43
N ASN A 97 3.73 -15.51 -4.19
CA ASN A 97 3.66 -16.79 -3.50
C ASN A 97 4.11 -17.93 -4.43
N GLY A 98 5.44 -18.09 -4.55
CA GLY A 98 6.06 -19.04 -5.46
C GLY A 98 6.03 -18.58 -6.92
N LYS A 99 5.95 -19.53 -7.85
CA LYS A 99 6.00 -19.28 -9.29
C LYS A 99 4.73 -18.53 -9.76
N MET A 100 4.93 -17.43 -10.46
CA MET A 100 3.81 -16.73 -11.14
C MET A 100 3.57 -17.40 -12.49
N PRO A 101 2.33 -17.85 -12.79
CA PRO A 101 1.99 -18.35 -14.11
C PRO A 101 2.15 -17.26 -15.18
N LEU A 102 2.69 -17.60 -16.33
CA LEU A 102 2.87 -16.67 -17.45
C LEU A 102 1.54 -16.38 -18.18
N GLU A 103 0.61 -17.33 -18.07
CA GLU A 103 -0.72 -17.27 -18.70
C GLU A 103 -1.70 -16.33 -17.98
N ARG A 104 -1.25 -15.67 -16.90
CA ARG A 104 -2.06 -14.66 -16.22
C ARG A 104 -2.47 -13.58 -17.20
N ASN A 105 -3.76 -13.26 -17.23
CA ASN A 105 -4.29 -12.16 -18.05
C ASN A 105 -4.02 -10.79 -17.41
N VAL A 106 -2.74 -10.51 -17.16
CA VAL A 106 -2.24 -9.26 -16.59
C VAL A 106 -1.25 -8.67 -17.57
N GLY A 107 -1.48 -7.43 -17.98
CA GLY A 107 -0.60 -6.72 -18.90
C GLY A 107 0.79 -6.40 -18.31
N CYS A 108 1.63 -5.76 -19.10
CA CYS A 108 2.90 -5.24 -18.61
C CYS A 108 2.65 -3.93 -17.86
N LEU A 109 2.86 -3.95 -16.54
CA LEU A 109 2.66 -2.78 -15.69
C LEU A 109 3.93 -1.92 -15.60
N PRO A 110 3.81 -0.60 -15.39
CA PRO A 110 4.96 0.28 -15.24
C PRO A 110 5.74 -0.04 -13.97
N GLY A 111 7.07 0.12 -14.03
CA GLY A 111 7.94 0.03 -12.85
C GLY A 111 8.11 1.36 -12.11
N VAL A 112 7.60 2.47 -12.67
CA VAL A 112 7.64 3.81 -12.07
C VAL A 112 6.28 4.47 -12.22
N PHE A 113 5.73 4.92 -11.10
CA PHE A 113 4.44 5.61 -11.00
C PHE A 113 4.68 7.07 -10.62
N ARG A 114 4.02 8.02 -11.29
CA ARG A 114 4.17 9.46 -11.02
C ARG A 114 2.85 10.07 -10.59
N TYR A 115 2.63 10.14 -9.29
CA TYR A 115 1.42 10.70 -8.71
C TYR A 115 1.77 11.61 -7.53
N PRO A 116 1.24 12.85 -7.48
CA PRO A 116 1.46 13.71 -6.32
C PRO A 116 0.80 13.11 -5.06
N ASN A 117 1.32 13.49 -3.91
CA ASN A 117 0.68 13.14 -2.64
C ASN A 117 -0.76 13.71 -2.59
N PRO A 118 -1.73 12.99 -2.02
CA PRO A 118 -3.06 13.53 -1.78
C PRO A 118 -3.02 14.79 -0.92
N GLN A 119 -3.82 15.81 -1.27
CA GLN A 119 -3.82 17.08 -0.51
C GLN A 119 -4.70 17.01 0.74
N ASN A 120 -5.87 16.37 0.65
CA ASN A 120 -6.84 16.24 1.76
C ASN A 120 -6.83 14.82 2.31
N ARG A 121 -5.79 14.47 3.08
CA ARG A 121 -5.61 13.11 3.58
C ARG A 121 -6.55 12.81 4.74
N ILE A 122 -7.14 11.63 4.71
CA ILE A 122 -7.87 11.04 5.83
C ILE A 122 -6.89 10.38 6.80
N HIS A 123 -5.80 9.82 6.27
CA HIS A 123 -4.75 9.13 7.00
C HIS A 123 -3.37 9.71 6.65
N VAL A 124 -2.43 9.73 7.62
CA VAL A 124 -1.07 10.30 7.44
C VAL A 124 -0.32 9.67 6.27
N THR A 125 -0.45 8.35 6.11
CA THR A 125 0.24 7.57 5.07
C THR A 125 -0.63 7.27 3.85
N GLU A 126 -1.77 7.97 3.70
CA GLU A 126 -2.70 7.75 2.58
C GLU A 126 -2.01 7.86 1.23
N LYS A 127 -2.20 6.86 0.38
CA LYS A 127 -1.69 6.82 -0.99
C LYS A 127 -2.68 7.47 -1.96
N PRO A 128 -2.20 8.05 -3.08
CA PRO A 128 -3.10 8.52 -4.14
C PRO A 128 -3.98 7.39 -4.66
N LEU A 129 -5.28 7.65 -4.82
CA LEU A 129 -6.22 6.65 -5.33
C LEU A 129 -5.81 6.13 -6.70
N GLN A 130 -5.39 7.01 -7.62
CA GLN A 130 -4.96 6.61 -8.96
C GLN A 130 -3.72 5.70 -8.93
N LEU A 131 -2.75 5.97 -8.05
CA LEU A 131 -1.62 5.07 -7.83
C LEU A 131 -2.09 3.67 -7.42
N MET A 132 -3.03 3.60 -6.47
CA MET A 132 -3.54 2.31 -5.99
C MET A 132 -4.34 1.59 -7.07
N ARG A 133 -5.10 2.30 -7.92
CA ARG A 133 -5.79 1.72 -9.06
C ARG A 133 -4.82 1.05 -10.04
N ASP A 134 -3.68 1.66 -10.32
CA ASP A 134 -2.66 1.05 -11.17
C ASP A 134 -2.00 -0.16 -10.49
N VAL A 135 -1.67 -0.04 -9.19
CA VAL A 135 -0.98 -1.12 -8.45
C VAL A 135 -1.85 -2.37 -8.29
N VAL A 136 -3.14 -2.22 -8.04
CA VAL A 136 -4.04 -3.37 -7.88
C VAL A 136 -4.19 -4.21 -9.15
N GLN A 137 -3.93 -3.63 -10.33
CA GLN A 137 -3.97 -4.34 -11.61
C GLN A 137 -2.94 -5.48 -11.74
N ILE A 138 -1.97 -5.57 -10.81
CA ILE A 138 -1.08 -6.74 -10.75
C ILE A 138 -1.83 -8.02 -10.33
N CYS A 139 -2.99 -7.90 -9.71
CA CYS A 139 -3.89 -9.01 -9.43
C CYS A 139 -4.53 -9.51 -10.72
N GLU A 140 -4.84 -10.80 -10.79
CA GLU A 140 -5.60 -11.36 -11.91
C GLU A 140 -7.01 -10.76 -11.94
N PRO A 141 -7.57 -10.48 -13.13
CA PRO A 141 -8.94 -10.01 -13.26
C PRO A 141 -9.94 -10.90 -12.50
N GLY A 142 -10.85 -10.28 -11.74
CA GLY A 142 -11.81 -11.01 -10.88
C GLY A 142 -11.17 -11.66 -9.64
N GLY A 143 -9.90 -11.36 -9.34
CA GLY A 143 -9.24 -11.83 -8.12
C GLY A 143 -9.74 -11.11 -6.87
N ARG A 144 -9.28 -11.59 -5.70
CA ARG A 144 -9.57 -10.98 -4.41
C ARG A 144 -8.31 -10.35 -3.84
N ILE A 145 -8.42 -9.11 -3.36
CA ILE A 145 -7.33 -8.33 -2.80
C ILE A 145 -7.53 -8.19 -1.29
N LEU A 146 -6.47 -8.43 -0.52
CA LEU A 146 -6.43 -8.22 0.92
C LEU A 146 -5.47 -7.07 1.23
N ASP A 147 -5.94 -6.08 1.97
CA ASP A 147 -5.11 -5.06 2.62
C ASP A 147 -5.23 -5.22 4.14
N PRO A 148 -4.22 -5.82 4.80
CA PRO A 148 -4.26 -6.04 6.25
C PRO A 148 -4.00 -4.77 7.08
N PHE A 149 -3.71 -3.64 6.43
CA PHE A 149 -3.43 -2.33 7.05
C PHE A 149 -4.15 -1.22 6.29
N ALA A 150 -5.47 -1.35 6.16
CA ALA A 150 -6.27 -0.59 5.21
C ALA A 150 -6.29 0.94 5.43
N GLY A 151 -6.04 1.41 6.65
CA GLY A 151 -6.01 2.83 6.97
C GLY A 151 -7.24 3.60 6.47
N ALA A 152 -7.05 4.47 5.49
CA ALA A 152 -8.13 5.22 4.83
C ALA A 152 -8.95 4.42 3.81
N GLY A 153 -8.69 3.11 3.65
CA GLY A 153 -9.40 2.24 2.72
C GLY A 153 -9.08 2.48 1.23
N THR A 154 -7.99 3.17 0.91
CA THR A 154 -7.68 3.54 -0.49
C THR A 154 -7.44 2.32 -1.37
N THR A 155 -6.78 1.28 -0.85
CA THR A 155 -6.57 0.02 -1.59
C THR A 155 -7.90 -0.67 -1.90
N VAL A 156 -8.80 -0.74 -0.90
CA VAL A 156 -10.11 -1.37 -1.05
C VAL A 156 -10.95 -0.62 -2.08
N LEU A 157 -10.98 0.71 -1.98
CA LEU A 157 -11.70 1.56 -2.95
C LEU A 157 -11.14 1.37 -4.37
N ALA A 158 -9.82 1.42 -4.54
CA ALA A 158 -9.18 1.21 -5.82
C ALA A 158 -9.50 -0.17 -6.41
N ALA A 159 -9.44 -1.20 -5.58
CA ALA A 159 -9.73 -2.57 -5.99
C ALA A 159 -11.18 -2.72 -6.49
N VAL A 160 -12.15 -2.20 -5.76
CA VAL A 160 -13.56 -2.24 -6.15
C VAL A 160 -13.79 -1.47 -7.46
N GLN A 161 -13.21 -0.29 -7.62
CA GLN A 161 -13.32 0.51 -8.85
C GLN A 161 -12.68 -0.16 -10.07
N GLU A 162 -11.67 -1.01 -9.87
CA GLU A 162 -11.06 -1.82 -10.94
C GLU A 162 -11.72 -3.21 -11.11
N GLY A 163 -12.86 -3.47 -10.44
CA GLY A 163 -13.64 -4.70 -10.60
C GLY A 163 -13.13 -5.90 -9.82
N TYR A 164 -12.35 -5.69 -8.76
CA TYR A 164 -11.88 -6.75 -7.86
C TYR A 164 -12.76 -6.87 -6.62
N GLU A 165 -12.84 -8.06 -6.04
CA GLU A 165 -13.26 -8.22 -4.65
C GLU A 165 -12.14 -7.73 -3.72
N ALA A 166 -12.49 -7.04 -2.63
CA ALA A 166 -11.50 -6.54 -1.70
C ALA A 166 -11.91 -6.70 -0.24
N VAL A 167 -10.91 -6.97 0.60
CA VAL A 167 -11.05 -7.00 2.06
C VAL A 167 -9.98 -6.10 2.65
N GLY A 168 -10.39 -5.14 3.46
CA GLY A 168 -9.50 -4.30 4.26
C GLY A 168 -9.62 -4.64 5.74
N ILE A 169 -8.50 -4.65 6.44
CA ILE A 169 -8.44 -4.79 7.90
C ILE A 169 -7.80 -3.51 8.45
N GLU A 170 -8.46 -2.90 9.43
CA GLU A 170 -7.96 -1.70 10.11
C GLU A 170 -8.19 -1.86 11.63
N MET A 171 -7.13 -1.68 12.41
CA MET A 171 -7.15 -1.87 13.85
C MET A 171 -7.77 -0.67 14.59
N SER A 172 -7.62 0.53 14.05
CA SER A 172 -8.15 1.75 14.63
C SER A 172 -9.62 1.94 14.27
N ASP A 173 -10.52 1.88 15.25
CA ASP A 173 -11.95 2.13 15.04
C ASP A 173 -12.21 3.47 14.35
N ALA A 174 -11.47 4.52 14.71
CA ALA A 174 -11.61 5.85 14.12
C ALA A 174 -11.27 5.87 12.63
N TYR A 175 -10.22 5.17 12.20
CA TYR A 175 -9.88 5.03 10.79
C TYR A 175 -10.80 4.06 10.06
N PHE A 176 -11.20 2.98 10.71
CA PHE A 176 -12.17 2.03 10.16
C PHE A 176 -13.50 2.73 9.81
N GLN A 177 -14.08 3.49 10.72
CA GLN A 177 -15.34 4.20 10.48
C GLN A 177 -15.22 5.21 9.32
N ARG A 178 -14.13 5.97 9.28
CA ARG A 178 -13.87 6.93 8.18
C ARG A 178 -13.69 6.25 6.83
N SER A 179 -12.99 5.11 6.80
CA SER A 179 -12.79 4.34 5.58
C SER A 179 -14.09 3.71 5.09
N ALA A 180 -14.91 3.17 6.00
CA ALA A 180 -16.22 2.58 5.68
C ALA A 180 -17.18 3.65 5.10
N GLU A 181 -17.25 4.84 5.71
CA GLU A 181 -18.06 5.95 5.20
C GLU A 181 -17.60 6.42 3.83
N ARG A 182 -16.29 6.55 3.64
CA ARG A 182 -15.69 6.89 2.34
C ARG A 182 -16.04 5.89 1.24
N LEU A 183 -15.91 4.60 1.53
CA LEU A 183 -16.25 3.52 0.61
C LEU A 183 -17.73 3.55 0.25
N LYS A 184 -18.63 3.68 1.25
CA LYS A 184 -20.07 3.79 1.03
C LYS A 184 -20.41 4.96 0.12
N THR A 185 -19.89 6.16 0.41
CA THR A 185 -20.15 7.37 -0.39
C THR A 185 -19.66 7.22 -1.83
N ALA A 186 -18.48 6.62 -2.03
CA ALA A 186 -17.93 6.40 -3.37
C ALA A 186 -18.79 5.44 -4.19
N LEU A 187 -19.23 4.32 -3.59
CA LEU A 187 -20.10 3.33 -4.26
C LEU A 187 -21.49 3.90 -4.59
N GLU A 188 -22.09 4.68 -3.70
CA GLU A 188 -23.37 5.33 -3.95
C GLU A 188 -23.28 6.35 -5.09
N SER A 189 -22.16 7.06 -5.22
CA SER A 189 -21.94 8.00 -6.32
C SER A 189 -21.78 7.33 -7.68
N GLU A 190 -21.19 6.14 -7.74
CA GLU A 190 -21.04 5.36 -8.99
C GLU A 190 -22.40 4.79 -9.46
N VAL A 191 -23.23 4.34 -8.53
CA VAL A 191 -24.59 3.83 -8.85
C VAL A 191 -25.48 4.92 -9.44
N ASN A 192 -25.34 6.17 -8.98
CA ASN A 192 -26.15 7.30 -9.44
C ASN A 192 -25.67 7.91 -10.79
N GLN A 193 -24.54 7.48 -11.32
CA GLN A 193 -23.98 7.95 -12.61
C GLN A 193 -24.22 6.97 -13.77
N ASN A 194 -24.73 5.79 -13.51
CA ASN A 194 -25.12 4.76 -14.49
C ASN A 194 -26.64 4.69 -14.62
#